data_5fa4838a97b6be583908fcbd9ca21d3b
#
_entry.id   5fa4838a97b6be583908fcbd9ca21d3b
#
_cell.length_a   1.000
_cell.length_b   1.000
_cell.length_c   1.000
_cell.angle_alpha   90.00
_cell.angle_beta   90.00
_cell.angle_gamma   90.00
#
_symmetry.space_group_name_H-M   'P 1'
#
loop_
_entity.id
_entity.type
_entity.pdbx_description
1 polymer ?
#
loop_
_entity_poly.entity_id
_entity_poly.type
_entity_poly.pdbx_seq_one_letter_code
_entity_poly.pdbx_strand_id
1 'polypeptide(L)'
;VADREFDRHVKRTARRPVTSGRLAVREALGVGAALAFAAFVLVICTNIATIAWSFLGLLLTLAYPYAKRLVSMPQAVLGIAFSFGIPMAFAAVNGGPMWELFGNIQPWGEAGFWSGVWHSVPPLAWVLMAGNLFWVLAYDTEYAMVDRDDDLQIGMKTSAITLGNADVPAVIGFYLAFLAIWTMALWSLLNPVVWGVTLALALAQVAWHHQLIQARTRDGCFKAFRLNHWLGFTLFLGVVAGIGLR
;
A
#
# COMPACT_ATOMS: atom_id res chain seq x y z
N VAL A 1 18.31 4.51 -1.11
CA VAL A 1 19.39 4.82 -2.05
C VAL A 1 18.95 5.94 -2.99
N ALA A 2 17.82 5.83 -3.67
CA ALA A 2 17.35 6.82 -4.67
C ALA A 2 17.25 8.25 -4.10
N ASP A 3 16.79 8.40 -2.86
CA ASP A 3 16.58 9.71 -2.21
C ASP A 3 17.73 10.13 -1.29
N ARG A 4 18.90 9.46 -1.36
CA ARG A 4 20.03 9.66 -0.44
C ARG A 4 20.44 11.13 -0.26
N GLU A 5 20.53 11.88 -1.35
CA GLU A 5 20.97 13.28 -1.32
C GLU A 5 19.89 14.19 -0.71
N PHE A 6 18.61 13.93 -0.99
CA PHE A 6 17.50 14.65 -0.40
C PHE A 6 17.33 14.34 1.10
N ASP A 7 17.47 13.07 1.48
CA ASP A 7 17.38 12.59 2.86
C ASP A 7 18.36 13.28 3.81
N ARG A 8 19.47 13.81 3.31
CA ARG A 8 20.47 14.58 4.11
C ARG A 8 19.91 15.89 4.65
N HIS A 9 18.94 16.47 3.98
CA HIS A 9 18.37 17.77 4.30
C HIS A 9 17.12 17.67 5.19
N VAL A 10 16.57 16.46 5.36
CA VAL A 10 15.41 16.20 6.21
C VAL A 10 15.87 15.71 7.57
N LYS A 11 15.51 16.42 8.65
CA LYS A 11 15.96 16.16 10.04
C LYS A 11 15.82 14.69 10.47
N ARG A 12 14.68 14.07 10.11
CA ARG A 12 14.36 12.69 10.51
C ARG A 12 15.19 11.66 9.74
N THR A 13 15.52 11.92 8.48
CA THR A 13 16.17 10.94 7.57
C THR A 13 17.68 11.13 7.45
N ALA A 14 18.22 12.27 7.89
CA ALA A 14 19.65 12.58 7.82
C ALA A 14 20.56 11.53 8.50
N ARG A 15 20.04 10.85 9.54
CA ARG A 15 20.77 9.81 10.28
C ARG A 15 20.58 8.39 9.76
N ARG A 16 19.86 8.20 8.67
CA ARG A 16 19.70 6.86 8.05
C ARG A 16 21.05 6.28 7.67
N PRO A 17 21.28 4.96 7.79
CA PRO A 17 22.59 4.34 7.57
C PRO A 17 23.23 4.67 6.23
N VAL A 18 22.47 4.65 5.14
CA VAL A 18 22.97 4.99 3.79
C VAL A 18 23.20 6.49 3.64
N THR A 19 22.31 7.32 4.16
CA THR A 19 22.39 8.79 4.11
C THR A 19 23.60 9.30 4.89
N SER A 20 23.84 8.76 6.10
CA SER A 20 24.96 9.12 6.96
C SER A 20 26.30 8.50 6.53
N GLY A 21 26.33 7.63 5.51
CA GLY A 21 27.54 6.96 5.05
C GLY A 21 27.99 5.77 5.91
N ARG A 22 27.23 5.38 6.95
CA ARG A 22 27.53 4.20 7.77
C ARG A 22 27.35 2.88 7.03
N LEU A 23 26.57 2.87 5.97
CA LEU A 23 26.35 1.74 5.08
C LEU A 23 26.63 2.17 3.64
N ALA A 24 27.45 1.42 2.91
CA ALA A 24 27.72 1.71 1.50
C ALA A 24 26.48 1.44 0.63
N VAL A 25 26.34 2.21 -0.45
CA VAL A 25 25.22 2.04 -1.41
C VAL A 25 25.17 0.60 -1.95
N ARG A 26 26.33 0.03 -2.29
CA ARG A 26 26.43 -1.35 -2.79
C ARG A 26 25.91 -2.39 -1.79
N GLU A 27 26.19 -2.19 -0.50
CA GLU A 27 25.70 -3.08 0.56
C GLU A 27 24.19 -2.99 0.72
N ALA A 28 23.63 -1.76 0.70
CA ALA A 28 22.19 -1.55 0.74
C ALA A 28 21.48 -2.16 -0.47
N LEU A 29 22.05 -2.03 -1.67
CA LEU A 29 21.52 -2.67 -2.89
C LEU A 29 21.63 -4.18 -2.83
N GLY A 30 22.74 -4.72 -2.28
CA GLY A 30 22.91 -6.16 -2.07
C GLY A 30 21.85 -6.75 -1.14
N VAL A 31 21.57 -6.09 -0.01
CA VAL A 31 20.49 -6.47 0.91
C VAL A 31 19.13 -6.39 0.21
N GLY A 32 18.87 -5.30 -0.52
CA GLY A 32 17.63 -5.16 -1.29
C GLY A 32 17.44 -6.26 -2.33
N ALA A 33 18.49 -6.60 -3.07
CA ALA A 33 18.47 -7.69 -4.04
C ALA A 33 18.23 -9.06 -3.37
N ALA A 34 18.89 -9.34 -2.25
CA ALA A 34 18.69 -10.59 -1.50
C ALA A 34 17.24 -10.73 -0.99
N LEU A 35 16.66 -9.64 -0.46
CA LEU A 35 15.26 -9.64 -0.01
C LEU A 35 14.29 -9.79 -1.20
N ALA A 36 14.54 -9.13 -2.33
CA ALA A 36 13.73 -9.28 -3.53
C ALA A 36 13.80 -10.70 -4.08
N PHE A 37 14.99 -11.32 -4.07
CA PHE A 37 15.16 -12.72 -4.46
C PHE A 37 14.41 -13.67 -3.51
N ALA A 38 14.51 -13.48 -2.20
CA ALA A 38 13.77 -14.29 -1.23
C ALA A 38 12.25 -14.15 -1.42
N ALA A 39 11.75 -12.92 -1.65
CA ALA A 39 10.35 -12.68 -1.97
C ALA A 39 9.94 -13.39 -3.28
N PHE A 40 10.79 -13.36 -4.30
CA PHE A 40 10.52 -14.04 -5.57
C PHE A 40 10.47 -15.57 -5.42
N VAL A 41 11.33 -16.14 -4.58
CA VAL A 41 11.27 -17.58 -4.23
C VAL A 41 9.92 -17.95 -3.64
N LEU A 42 9.36 -17.10 -2.74
CA LEU A 42 8.01 -17.31 -2.21
C LEU A 42 6.93 -17.20 -3.30
N VAL A 43 7.06 -16.25 -4.22
CA VAL A 43 6.14 -16.10 -5.36
C VAL A 43 6.16 -17.32 -6.29
N ILE A 44 7.33 -17.89 -6.56
CA ILE A 44 7.46 -19.12 -7.37
C ILE A 44 6.73 -20.31 -6.73
N CYS A 45 6.60 -20.34 -5.40
CA CYS A 45 5.85 -21.37 -4.69
C CYS A 45 4.31 -21.24 -4.81
N THR A 46 3.79 -20.22 -5.49
CA THR A 46 2.36 -20.01 -5.73
C THR A 46 1.92 -20.63 -7.07
N ASN A 47 1.58 -19.83 -8.05
CA ASN A 47 1.15 -20.24 -9.39
C ASN A 47 1.63 -19.25 -10.46
N ILE A 48 1.46 -19.65 -11.74
CA ILE A 48 1.96 -18.87 -12.87
C ILE A 48 1.27 -17.50 -13.00
N ALA A 49 -0.01 -17.38 -12.65
CA ALA A 49 -0.72 -16.12 -12.70
C ALA A 49 -0.13 -15.12 -11.70
N THR A 50 0.16 -15.55 -10.47
CA THR A 50 0.83 -14.72 -9.46
C THR A 50 2.23 -14.32 -9.89
N ILE A 51 2.98 -15.24 -10.50
CA ILE A 51 4.32 -14.95 -11.05
C ILE A 51 4.20 -13.86 -12.13
N ALA A 52 3.25 -13.97 -13.06
CA ALA A 52 3.04 -12.96 -14.09
C ALA A 52 2.70 -11.58 -13.49
N TRP A 53 1.76 -11.52 -12.54
CA TRP A 53 1.40 -10.29 -11.83
C TRP A 53 2.55 -9.70 -11.01
N SER A 54 3.44 -10.54 -10.46
CA SER A 54 4.57 -10.08 -9.64
C SER A 54 5.57 -9.20 -10.42
N PHE A 55 5.73 -9.41 -11.73
CA PHE A 55 6.57 -8.55 -12.57
C PHE A 55 6.01 -7.14 -12.67
N LEU A 56 4.68 -6.99 -12.80
CA LEU A 56 4.05 -5.67 -12.78
C LEU A 56 4.17 -5.02 -11.38
N GLY A 57 3.97 -5.78 -10.31
CA GLY A 57 4.19 -5.30 -8.93
C GLY A 57 5.62 -4.82 -8.68
N LEU A 58 6.61 -5.56 -9.20
CA LEU A 58 8.02 -5.16 -9.12
C LEU A 58 8.27 -3.85 -9.90
N LEU A 59 7.73 -3.73 -11.11
CA LEU A 59 7.87 -2.53 -11.92
C LEU A 59 7.30 -1.29 -11.20
N LEU A 60 6.09 -1.41 -10.62
CA LEU A 60 5.45 -0.34 -9.83
C LEU A 60 6.30 0.04 -8.62
N THR A 61 6.86 -0.95 -7.92
CA THR A 61 7.73 -0.74 -6.76
C THR A 61 9.02 -0.02 -7.12
N LEU A 62 9.63 -0.36 -8.26
CA LEU A 62 10.86 0.29 -8.75
C LEU A 62 10.58 1.69 -9.29
N ALA A 63 9.40 1.96 -9.84
CA ALA A 63 9.01 3.28 -10.35
C ALA A 63 8.72 4.28 -9.24
N TYR A 64 8.19 3.84 -8.08
CA TYR A 64 7.75 4.72 -7.00
C TYR A 64 8.82 5.72 -6.50
N PRO A 65 10.09 5.37 -6.26
CA PRO A 65 11.07 6.32 -5.74
C PRO A 65 11.29 7.54 -6.64
N TYR A 66 11.00 7.40 -7.93
CA TYR A 66 11.14 8.48 -8.92
C TYR A 66 9.88 9.35 -9.02
N ALA A 67 8.75 8.87 -8.52
CA ALA A 67 7.46 9.58 -8.56
C ALA A 67 7.51 10.94 -7.86
N LYS A 68 8.25 11.07 -6.75
CA LYS A 68 8.43 12.34 -6.01
C LYS A 68 9.00 13.49 -6.86
N ARG A 69 9.66 13.17 -7.96
CA ARG A 69 10.27 14.15 -8.87
C ARG A 69 9.32 14.56 -10.00
N LEU A 70 8.35 13.69 -10.34
CA LEU A 70 7.51 13.82 -11.52
C LEU A 70 6.10 14.31 -11.18
N VAL A 71 5.49 13.72 -10.13
CA VAL A 71 4.08 13.95 -9.80
C VAL A 71 3.92 14.79 -8.53
N SER A 72 2.82 15.55 -8.45
CA SER A 72 2.49 16.39 -7.30
C SER A 72 2.03 15.61 -6.07
N MET A 73 1.51 14.39 -6.27
CA MET A 73 1.07 13.48 -5.21
C MET A 73 1.74 12.11 -5.35
N PRO A 74 3.03 11.95 -5.00
CA PRO A 74 3.74 10.68 -5.09
C PRO A 74 3.13 9.58 -4.21
N GLN A 75 2.37 9.96 -3.18
CA GLN A 75 1.59 9.06 -2.32
C GLN A 75 0.57 8.22 -3.09
N ALA A 76 0.03 8.74 -4.19
CA ALA A 76 -0.88 7.95 -5.04
C ALA A 76 -0.14 6.82 -5.76
N VAL A 77 1.09 7.07 -6.24
CA VAL A 77 1.93 6.03 -6.86
C VAL A 77 2.35 4.99 -5.83
N LEU A 78 2.71 5.42 -4.61
CA LEU A 78 2.97 4.52 -3.48
C LEU A 78 1.73 3.67 -3.20
N GLY A 79 0.56 4.31 -3.14
CA GLY A 79 -0.72 3.63 -2.90
C GLY A 79 -0.99 2.52 -3.90
N ILE A 80 -0.75 2.74 -5.18
CA ILE A 80 -0.87 1.71 -6.22
C ILE A 80 0.11 0.57 -5.95
N ALA A 81 1.39 0.87 -5.69
CA ALA A 81 2.42 -0.14 -5.45
C ALA A 81 2.12 -1.00 -4.21
N PHE A 82 1.73 -0.37 -3.09
CA PHE A 82 1.37 -1.11 -1.87
C PHE A 82 0.07 -1.90 -1.99
N SER A 83 -0.93 -1.36 -2.69
CA SER A 83 -2.21 -2.04 -2.87
C SER A 83 -2.14 -3.20 -3.86
N PHE A 84 -1.08 -3.29 -4.66
CA PHE A 84 -0.93 -4.31 -5.69
C PHE A 84 -0.79 -5.74 -5.13
N GLY A 85 -0.47 -5.86 -3.85
CA GLY A 85 -0.54 -7.14 -3.13
C GLY A 85 -1.94 -7.77 -3.11
N ILE A 86 -3.03 -6.97 -3.21
CA ILE A 86 -4.41 -7.48 -3.24
C ILE A 86 -4.68 -8.29 -4.51
N PRO A 87 -4.51 -7.77 -5.74
CA PRO A 87 -4.65 -8.57 -6.96
C PRO A 87 -3.76 -9.82 -6.96
N MET A 88 -2.50 -9.70 -6.48
CA MET A 88 -1.60 -10.84 -6.38
C MET A 88 -2.11 -11.92 -5.43
N ALA A 89 -2.70 -11.56 -4.29
CA ALA A 89 -3.29 -12.52 -3.35
C ALA A 89 -4.48 -13.27 -3.98
N PHE A 90 -5.35 -12.57 -4.72
CA PHE A 90 -6.43 -13.21 -5.47
C PHE A 90 -5.90 -14.13 -6.57
N ALA A 91 -4.87 -13.69 -7.31
CA ALA A 91 -4.24 -14.55 -8.32
C ALA A 91 -3.62 -15.81 -7.69
N ALA A 92 -3.03 -15.70 -6.49
CA ALA A 92 -2.46 -16.84 -5.78
C ALA A 92 -3.50 -17.89 -5.39
N VAL A 93 -4.74 -17.48 -5.14
CA VAL A 93 -5.85 -18.40 -4.78
C VAL A 93 -6.55 -18.94 -6.02
N ASN A 94 -6.77 -18.10 -7.05
CA ASN A 94 -7.62 -18.42 -8.21
C ASN A 94 -6.84 -18.96 -9.42
N GLY A 95 -5.51 -18.77 -9.45
CA GLY A 95 -4.70 -19.06 -10.65
C GLY A 95 -4.38 -20.54 -10.91
N GLY A 96 -5.02 -21.44 -10.19
CA GLY A 96 -4.79 -22.87 -10.30
C GLY A 96 -3.44 -23.35 -9.71
N PRO A 97 -3.23 -24.62 -9.53
CA PRO A 97 -1.99 -25.17 -8.99
C PRO A 97 -0.87 -25.19 -10.04
N MET A 98 0.38 -25.05 -9.57
CA MET A 98 1.57 -24.97 -10.44
C MET A 98 1.76 -26.22 -11.34
N TRP A 99 1.32 -27.41 -10.90
CA TRP A 99 1.49 -28.67 -11.69
C TRP A 99 0.58 -28.71 -12.93
N GLU A 100 -0.53 -27.95 -13.00
CA GLU A 100 -1.33 -27.83 -14.21
C GLU A 100 -0.54 -27.21 -15.37
N LEU A 101 0.50 -26.42 -15.03
CA LEU A 101 1.43 -25.87 -16.00
C LEU A 101 2.22 -26.93 -16.77
N PHE A 102 2.57 -28.03 -16.09
CA PHE A 102 3.36 -29.11 -16.67
C PHE A 102 2.51 -30.12 -17.46
N GLY A 103 1.18 -30.13 -17.25
CA GLY A 103 0.23 -31.00 -17.95
C GLY A 103 -0.42 -30.38 -19.20
N ASN A 104 -0.60 -29.05 -19.20
CA ASN A 104 -1.23 -28.30 -20.29
C ASN A 104 -0.36 -27.07 -20.63
N ILE A 105 0.84 -27.30 -21.15
CA ILE A 105 1.70 -26.20 -21.62
C ILE A 105 1.07 -25.61 -22.90
N GLN A 106 0.17 -24.64 -22.72
CA GLN A 106 -0.12 -23.73 -23.83
C GLN A 106 1.09 -22.80 -23.98
N PRO A 107 1.59 -22.63 -25.22
CA PRO A 107 2.76 -21.78 -25.46
C PRO A 107 2.53 -20.35 -24.93
N TRP A 108 3.57 -19.78 -24.34
CA TRP A 108 3.57 -18.38 -23.96
C TRP A 108 3.24 -17.52 -25.20
N GLY A 109 2.17 -16.76 -25.13
CA GLY A 109 1.71 -15.92 -26.24
C GLY A 109 0.37 -16.32 -26.85
N GLU A 110 -0.20 -17.48 -26.51
CA GLU A 110 -1.58 -17.77 -26.88
C GLU A 110 -2.57 -16.89 -26.09
N ALA A 111 -3.65 -16.48 -26.75
CA ALA A 111 -4.71 -15.66 -26.14
C ALA A 111 -5.28 -16.31 -24.84
N GLY A 112 -5.24 -17.64 -24.74
CA GLY A 112 -5.68 -18.40 -23.57
C GLY A 112 -4.84 -18.16 -22.31
N PHE A 113 -3.51 -18.05 -22.42
CA PHE A 113 -2.63 -17.82 -21.26
C PHE A 113 -2.93 -16.47 -20.60
N TRP A 114 -2.88 -15.39 -21.34
CA TRP A 114 -3.13 -14.05 -20.83
C TRP A 114 -4.57 -13.86 -20.33
N SER A 115 -5.52 -14.52 -20.98
CA SER A 115 -6.90 -14.59 -20.51
C SER A 115 -6.97 -15.24 -19.13
N GLY A 116 -6.30 -16.37 -18.92
CA GLY A 116 -6.22 -17.04 -17.61
C GLY A 116 -5.57 -16.17 -16.52
N VAL A 117 -4.45 -15.52 -16.84
CA VAL A 117 -3.78 -14.57 -15.94
C VAL A 117 -4.72 -13.43 -15.56
N TRP A 118 -5.43 -12.85 -16.52
CA TRP A 118 -6.35 -11.75 -16.27
C TRP A 118 -7.55 -12.19 -15.40
N HIS A 119 -8.17 -13.32 -15.70
CA HIS A 119 -9.33 -13.82 -14.97
C HIS A 119 -9.01 -14.37 -13.58
N SER A 120 -7.73 -14.62 -13.27
CA SER A 120 -7.30 -14.97 -11.90
C SER A 120 -7.56 -13.85 -10.89
N VAL A 121 -7.73 -12.60 -11.37
CA VAL A 121 -7.99 -11.43 -10.54
C VAL A 121 -9.43 -10.95 -10.78
N PRO A 122 -10.40 -11.31 -9.93
CA PRO A 122 -11.80 -10.95 -10.11
C PRO A 122 -12.02 -9.44 -9.90
N PRO A 123 -13.14 -8.88 -10.38
CA PRO A 123 -13.49 -7.45 -10.19
C PRO A 123 -13.44 -6.99 -8.73
N LEU A 124 -13.79 -7.87 -7.78
CA LEU A 124 -13.71 -7.60 -6.35
C LEU A 124 -12.30 -7.18 -5.91
N ALA A 125 -11.26 -7.85 -6.43
CA ALA A 125 -9.87 -7.55 -6.10
C ALA A 125 -9.50 -6.10 -6.49
N TRP A 126 -9.94 -5.65 -7.66
CA TRP A 126 -9.70 -4.30 -8.15
C TRP A 126 -10.44 -3.23 -7.33
N VAL A 127 -11.67 -3.52 -6.92
CA VAL A 127 -12.45 -2.63 -6.03
C VAL A 127 -11.76 -2.52 -4.66
N LEU A 128 -11.32 -3.64 -4.08
CA LEU A 128 -10.59 -3.63 -2.81
C LEU A 128 -9.24 -2.91 -2.93
N MET A 129 -8.53 -3.10 -4.05
CA MET A 129 -7.30 -2.36 -4.36
C MET A 129 -7.55 -0.85 -4.44
N ALA A 130 -8.62 -0.43 -5.14
CA ALA A 130 -8.98 0.99 -5.23
C ALA A 130 -9.32 1.58 -3.85
N GLY A 131 -10.05 0.84 -3.00
CA GLY A 131 -10.28 1.25 -1.63
C GLY A 131 -8.99 1.36 -0.82
N ASN A 132 -8.11 0.35 -0.91
CA ASN A 132 -6.83 0.34 -0.21
C ASN A 132 -5.91 1.50 -0.63
N LEU A 133 -5.99 1.94 -1.89
CA LEU A 133 -5.28 3.15 -2.36
C LEU A 133 -5.62 4.37 -1.48
N PHE A 134 -6.90 4.56 -1.13
CA PHE A 134 -7.32 5.66 -0.25
C PHE A 134 -6.76 5.50 1.17
N TRP A 135 -6.69 4.27 1.69
CA TRP A 135 -6.03 4.04 2.99
C TRP A 135 -4.55 4.44 2.95
N VAL A 136 -3.82 4.05 1.90
CA VAL A 136 -2.41 4.45 1.73
C VAL A 136 -2.28 5.96 1.60
N LEU A 137 -3.16 6.61 0.81
CA LEU A 137 -3.18 8.07 0.69
C LEU A 137 -3.40 8.75 2.05
N ALA A 138 -4.27 8.20 2.91
CA ALA A 138 -4.52 8.76 4.22
C ALA A 138 -3.26 8.71 5.09
N TYR A 139 -2.75 7.51 5.39
CA TYR A 139 -1.64 7.38 6.34
C TYR A 139 -0.31 7.94 5.80
N ASP A 140 -0.07 7.88 4.48
CA ASP A 140 1.17 8.43 3.93
C ASP A 140 1.09 9.96 3.79
N THR A 141 -0.12 10.55 3.75
CA THR A 141 -0.28 11.99 3.92
C THR A 141 -0.01 12.42 5.36
N GLU A 142 -0.46 11.66 6.38
CA GLU A 142 -0.07 11.88 7.78
C GLU A 142 1.46 11.87 7.93
N TYR A 143 2.13 10.94 7.25
CA TYR A 143 3.57 10.85 7.23
C TYR A 143 4.23 12.04 6.51
N ALA A 144 3.68 12.49 5.39
CA ALA A 144 4.15 13.66 4.67
C ALA A 144 3.97 14.96 5.48
N MET A 145 2.95 15.05 6.32
CA MET A 145 2.76 16.19 7.25
C MET A 145 3.89 16.31 8.29
N VAL A 146 4.55 15.20 8.65
CA VAL A 146 5.70 15.19 9.58
C VAL A 146 6.88 15.97 9.01
N ASP A 147 7.17 15.78 7.73
CA ASP A 147 8.35 16.31 7.07
C ASP A 147 8.06 17.59 6.25
N ARG A 148 6.81 18.10 6.29
CA ARG A 148 6.30 19.19 5.42
C ARG A 148 7.22 20.42 5.38
N ASP A 149 7.69 20.88 6.54
CA ASP A 149 8.52 22.09 6.62
C ASP A 149 9.91 21.88 6.00
N ASP A 150 10.46 20.68 6.17
CA ASP A 150 11.75 20.30 5.61
C ASP A 150 11.62 20.09 4.09
N ASP A 151 10.54 19.45 3.64
CA ASP A 151 10.23 19.18 2.22
C ASP A 151 9.99 20.45 1.42
N LEU A 152 9.34 21.46 2.02
CA LEU A 152 9.18 22.80 1.41
C LEU A 152 10.53 23.48 1.14
N GLN A 153 11.50 23.36 2.04
CA GLN A 153 12.82 23.98 1.89
C GLN A 153 13.65 23.38 0.75
N ILE A 154 13.46 22.08 0.48
CA ILE A 154 14.21 21.36 -0.57
C ILE A 154 13.42 21.19 -1.88
N GLY A 155 12.21 21.77 -1.96
CA GLY A 155 11.38 21.72 -3.16
C GLY A 155 10.82 20.32 -3.49
N MET A 156 10.68 19.44 -2.49
CA MET A 156 10.07 18.11 -2.66
C MET A 156 8.56 18.23 -2.83
N LYS A 157 8.01 17.39 -3.71
CA LYS A 157 6.56 17.28 -3.92
C LYS A 157 5.98 16.22 -2.98
N THR A 158 4.96 16.59 -2.20
CA THR A 158 4.25 15.67 -1.31
C THR A 158 2.76 16.00 -1.27
N SER A 159 1.92 15.04 -0.84
CA SER A 159 0.49 15.27 -0.68
C SER A 159 0.20 16.37 0.35
N ALA A 160 0.96 16.44 1.46
CA ALA A 160 0.80 17.47 2.48
C ALA A 160 1.05 18.89 1.93
N ILE A 161 2.00 19.04 1.00
CA ILE A 161 2.27 20.32 0.31
C ILE A 161 1.18 20.62 -0.72
N THR A 162 0.83 19.63 -1.54
CA THR A 162 -0.18 19.77 -2.61
C THR A 162 -1.56 20.12 -2.06
N LEU A 163 -1.97 19.50 -0.96
CA LEU A 163 -3.25 19.72 -0.30
C LEU A 163 -3.27 21.01 0.53
N GLY A 164 -2.11 21.49 0.97
CA GLY A 164 -2.00 22.72 1.75
C GLY A 164 -2.82 22.66 3.03
N ASN A 165 -3.77 23.60 3.21
CA ASN A 165 -4.64 23.66 4.37
C ASN A 165 -5.76 22.60 4.35
N ALA A 166 -5.99 21.95 3.22
CA ALA A 166 -6.96 20.86 3.08
C ALA A 166 -6.39 19.49 3.45
N ASP A 167 -5.13 19.39 3.92
CA ASP A 167 -4.47 18.15 4.28
C ASP A 167 -5.26 17.32 5.31
N VAL A 168 -5.67 17.92 6.44
CA VAL A 168 -6.42 17.24 7.51
C VAL A 168 -7.79 16.74 7.00
N PRO A 169 -8.68 17.58 6.43
CA PRO A 169 -9.94 17.07 5.90
C PRO A 169 -9.76 16.05 4.77
N ALA A 170 -8.72 16.16 3.94
CA ALA A 170 -8.43 15.18 2.90
C ALA A 170 -8.03 13.81 3.49
N VAL A 171 -7.18 13.77 4.51
CA VAL A 171 -6.83 12.52 5.22
C VAL A 171 -8.08 11.83 5.74
N ILE A 172 -8.96 12.56 6.40
CA ILE A 172 -10.21 11.98 6.91
C ILE A 172 -11.10 11.52 5.76
N GLY A 173 -11.23 12.32 4.69
CA GLY A 173 -11.96 11.94 3.49
C GLY A 173 -11.41 10.65 2.85
N PHE A 174 -10.10 10.46 2.81
CA PHE A 174 -9.47 9.24 2.31
C PHE A 174 -9.77 8.02 3.18
N TYR A 175 -9.70 8.15 4.52
CA TYR A 175 -10.11 7.06 5.40
C TYR A 175 -11.59 6.69 5.21
N LEU A 176 -12.48 7.69 5.11
CA LEU A 176 -13.90 7.44 4.89
C LEU A 176 -14.18 6.80 3.52
N ALA A 177 -13.51 7.24 2.47
CA ALA A 177 -13.60 6.63 1.14
C ALA A 177 -13.15 5.17 1.16
N PHE A 178 -12.02 4.86 1.82
CA PHE A 178 -11.56 3.49 2.04
C PHE A 178 -12.62 2.63 2.72
N LEU A 179 -13.15 3.08 3.87
CA LEU A 179 -14.16 2.33 4.62
C LEU A 179 -15.46 2.14 3.83
N ALA A 180 -15.89 3.17 3.08
CA ALA A 180 -17.09 3.10 2.25
C ALA A 180 -16.93 2.08 1.10
N ILE A 181 -15.81 2.14 0.36
CA ILE A 181 -15.55 1.22 -0.77
C ILE A 181 -15.48 -0.23 -0.27
N TRP A 182 -14.73 -0.48 0.82
CA TRP A 182 -14.63 -1.83 1.39
C TRP A 182 -15.95 -2.32 1.95
N THR A 183 -16.76 -1.45 2.56
CA THR A 183 -18.09 -1.81 3.03
C THR A 183 -19.00 -2.19 1.86
N MET A 184 -19.05 -1.40 0.80
CA MET A 184 -19.85 -1.74 -0.39
C MET A 184 -19.40 -3.05 -1.04
N ALA A 185 -18.10 -3.30 -1.10
CA ALA A 185 -17.54 -4.50 -1.71
C ALA A 185 -17.79 -5.78 -0.88
N LEU A 186 -17.80 -5.68 0.46
CA LEU A 186 -17.80 -6.84 1.37
C LEU A 186 -19.14 -7.06 2.07
N TRP A 187 -20.07 -6.10 2.01
CA TRP A 187 -21.35 -6.14 2.76
C TRP A 187 -22.11 -7.46 2.61
N SER A 188 -22.24 -7.95 1.40
CA SER A 188 -22.96 -9.20 1.11
C SER A 188 -22.16 -10.47 1.45
N LEU A 189 -20.88 -10.34 1.75
CA LEU A 189 -19.97 -11.45 2.03
C LEU A 189 -19.74 -11.68 3.52
N LEU A 190 -20.13 -10.74 4.37
CA LEU A 190 -19.81 -10.74 5.80
C LEU A 190 -21.06 -10.77 6.66
N ASN A 191 -20.92 -11.27 7.90
CA ASN A 191 -21.97 -11.13 8.91
C ASN A 191 -22.21 -9.64 9.20
N PRO A 192 -23.45 -9.12 9.03
CA PRO A 192 -23.71 -7.68 9.12
C PRO A 192 -23.48 -7.10 10.52
N VAL A 193 -23.72 -7.88 11.58
CA VAL A 193 -23.49 -7.43 12.96
C VAL A 193 -22.00 -7.28 13.24
N VAL A 194 -21.19 -8.29 12.87
CA VAL A 194 -19.73 -8.27 13.02
C VAL A 194 -19.14 -7.11 12.23
N TRP A 195 -19.60 -6.92 10.99
CA TRP A 195 -19.10 -5.84 10.15
C TRP A 195 -19.51 -4.47 10.68
N GLY A 196 -20.72 -4.32 11.20
CA GLY A 196 -21.18 -3.09 11.86
C GLY A 196 -20.32 -2.71 13.06
N VAL A 197 -19.99 -3.66 13.93
CA VAL A 197 -19.06 -3.45 15.06
C VAL A 197 -17.67 -3.05 14.56
N THR A 198 -17.17 -3.75 13.53
CA THR A 198 -15.86 -3.45 12.91
C THR A 198 -15.80 -2.02 12.39
N LEU A 199 -16.86 -1.57 11.69
CA LEU A 199 -16.95 -0.21 11.17
C LEU A 199 -17.01 0.82 12.29
N ALA A 200 -17.77 0.56 13.37
CA ALA A 200 -17.83 1.47 14.51
C ALA A 200 -16.45 1.65 15.15
N LEU A 201 -15.70 0.57 15.34
CA LEU A 201 -14.32 0.61 15.85
C LEU A 201 -13.38 1.34 14.89
N ALA A 202 -13.49 1.08 13.58
CA ALA A 202 -12.69 1.77 12.56
C ALA A 202 -12.96 3.28 12.53
N LEU A 203 -14.22 3.69 12.59
CA LEU A 203 -14.60 5.11 12.64
C LEU A 203 -14.12 5.80 13.92
N ALA A 204 -14.15 5.12 15.06
CA ALA A 204 -13.57 5.63 16.31
C ALA A 204 -12.05 5.86 16.17
N GLN A 205 -11.33 4.95 15.49
CA GLN A 205 -9.91 5.13 15.19
C GLN A 205 -9.67 6.30 14.23
N VAL A 206 -10.48 6.47 13.18
CA VAL A 206 -10.41 7.63 12.28
C VAL A 206 -10.63 8.94 13.04
N ALA A 207 -11.61 8.99 13.95
CA ALA A 207 -11.83 10.15 14.81
C ALA A 207 -10.60 10.43 15.72
N TRP A 208 -9.97 9.38 16.23
CA TRP A 208 -8.74 9.53 17.00
C TRP A 208 -7.57 10.06 16.13
N HIS A 209 -7.40 9.56 14.90
CA HIS A 209 -6.42 10.11 13.94
C HIS A 209 -6.66 11.60 13.70
N HIS A 210 -7.92 12.01 13.48
CA HIS A 210 -8.26 13.43 13.36
C HIS A 210 -7.76 14.27 14.56
N GLN A 211 -7.99 13.80 15.79
CA GLN A 211 -7.54 14.49 16.99
C GLN A 211 -6.00 14.63 17.04
N LEU A 212 -5.28 13.63 16.55
CA LEU A 212 -3.81 13.65 16.53
C LEU A 212 -3.25 14.63 15.48
N ILE A 213 -3.90 14.74 14.30
CA ILE A 213 -3.35 15.50 13.16
C ILE A 213 -3.90 16.93 13.06
N GLN A 214 -5.01 17.27 13.73
CA GLN A 214 -5.68 18.57 13.58
C GLN A 214 -4.77 19.78 13.89
N ALA A 215 -3.85 19.62 14.84
CA ALA A 215 -2.88 20.67 15.19
C ALA A 215 -1.62 20.66 14.31
N ARG A 216 -1.50 19.73 13.35
CA ARG A 216 -0.36 19.57 12.43
C ARG A 216 1.01 19.50 13.11
N THR A 217 1.06 19.06 14.37
CA THR A 217 2.34 18.88 15.06
C THR A 217 3.08 17.66 14.50
N ARG A 218 4.41 17.73 14.38
CA ARG A 218 5.24 16.61 13.92
C ARG A 218 4.98 15.33 14.70
N ASP A 219 4.93 15.45 16.03
CA ASP A 219 4.71 14.29 16.92
C ASP A 219 3.30 13.71 16.78
N GLY A 220 2.28 14.58 16.65
CA GLY A 220 0.90 14.15 16.43
C GLY A 220 0.73 13.40 15.11
N CYS A 221 1.23 13.97 14.00
CA CYS A 221 1.18 13.36 12.68
C CYS A 221 1.98 12.05 12.64
N PHE A 222 3.17 12.02 13.25
CA PHE A 222 3.97 10.79 13.30
C PHE A 222 3.32 9.70 14.16
N LYS A 223 2.66 10.09 15.25
CA LYS A 223 1.90 9.16 16.09
C LYS A 223 0.71 8.57 15.31
N ALA A 224 -0.04 9.40 14.59
CA ALA A 224 -1.14 8.94 13.74
C ALA A 224 -0.63 7.93 12.71
N PHE A 225 0.38 8.29 11.90
CA PHE A 225 1.01 7.40 10.93
C PHE A 225 1.41 6.05 11.55
N ARG A 226 2.03 6.06 12.72
CA ARG A 226 2.45 4.82 13.39
C ARG A 226 1.30 3.97 13.89
N LEU A 227 0.17 4.57 14.22
CA LEU A 227 -1.00 3.87 14.77
C LEU A 227 -1.96 3.35 13.69
N ASN A 228 -1.78 3.74 12.43
CA ASN A 228 -2.67 3.34 11.35
C ASN A 228 -2.75 1.81 11.15
N HIS A 229 -1.71 1.06 11.55
CA HIS A 229 -1.75 -0.42 11.48
C HIS A 229 -2.89 -1.03 12.31
N TRP A 230 -3.35 -0.34 13.38
CA TRP A 230 -4.49 -0.80 14.16
C TRP A 230 -5.81 -0.74 13.37
N LEU A 231 -5.95 0.25 12.49
CA LEU A 231 -7.10 0.31 11.58
C LEU A 231 -7.11 -0.91 10.65
N GLY A 232 -5.97 -1.23 10.03
CA GLY A 232 -5.83 -2.42 9.19
C GLY A 232 -6.09 -3.71 9.96
N PHE A 233 -5.57 -3.83 11.18
CA PHE A 233 -5.80 -4.99 12.03
C PHE A 233 -7.27 -5.15 12.43
N THR A 234 -7.95 -4.06 12.76
CA THR A 234 -9.39 -4.05 13.06
C THR A 234 -10.20 -4.59 11.87
N LEU A 235 -9.91 -4.10 10.65
CA LEU A 235 -10.60 -4.57 9.45
C LEU A 235 -10.27 -6.03 9.14
N PHE A 236 -9.02 -6.44 9.30
CA PHE A 236 -8.61 -7.83 9.13
C PHE A 236 -9.40 -8.77 10.04
N LEU A 237 -9.47 -8.47 11.34
CA LEU A 237 -10.25 -9.27 12.29
C LEU A 237 -11.74 -9.24 11.95
N GLY A 238 -12.26 -8.09 11.53
CA GLY A 238 -13.66 -7.94 11.11
C GLY A 238 -14.01 -8.81 9.90
N VAL A 239 -13.12 -8.90 8.91
CA VAL A 239 -13.29 -9.76 7.74
C VAL A 239 -13.23 -11.23 8.15
N VAL A 240 -12.20 -11.64 8.92
CA VAL A 240 -12.04 -13.03 9.38
C VAL A 240 -13.25 -13.49 10.19
N ALA A 241 -13.66 -12.71 11.19
CA ALA A 241 -14.80 -13.02 12.03
C ALA A 241 -16.13 -12.93 11.24
N GLY A 242 -16.26 -11.95 10.36
CA GLY A 242 -17.46 -11.75 9.54
C GLY A 242 -17.71 -12.89 8.53
N ILE A 243 -16.65 -13.52 8.02
CA ILE A 243 -16.76 -14.73 7.20
C ILE A 243 -17.05 -15.95 8.07
N GLY A 244 -16.33 -16.10 9.18
CA GLY A 244 -16.43 -17.29 10.04
C GLY A 244 -17.76 -17.41 10.80
N LEU A 245 -18.49 -16.31 11.00
CA LEU A 245 -19.78 -16.24 11.71
C LEU A 245 -20.99 -16.00 10.79
N ARG A 246 -20.81 -16.19 9.48
CA ARG A 246 -21.85 -16.01 8.47
C ARG A 246 -22.89 -17.14 8.45
#